data_2efbdb51cba53a336f91bc7c0d2a03f3
#
_entry.id   2efbdb51cba53a336f91bc7c0d2a03f3
#
_cell.length_a   1.000
_cell.length_b   1.000
_cell.length_c   1.000
_cell.angle_alpha   90.00
_cell.angle_beta   90.00
_cell.angle_gamma   90.00
#
_symmetry.space_group_name_H-M   'P 1'
#
loop_
_entity.id
_entity.type
_entity.pdbx_description
1 polymer ?
#
loop_
_entity_poly.entity_id
_entity_poly.type
_entity_poly.pdbx_seq_one_letter_code
_entity_poly.pdbx_strand_id
1 'polypeptide(L)'
;MIRIGLVQSACTADREANVEQALVGIAQAAKAGADVVCLQELFAGEYPCQTEDHARFADAEAMPGPLTARLSAAAREHRVVLIGSGFERRAHGLFHNTAVVFEADGAIAGTYRKMHIPDDPHYYEKFFFTPGDTGFLSVPTGKLAVGPLVCWDQWYPEAARLTAMAGAEALFYPTAIGWLDGEEELHAAQYESWDTMLRSHAIANGVFVVAVNRTGREGALRFWGASVVYAPSGELLVRGSHDIPEVLVAECDLTRIEWSRTRWPFFRDRRIDAYDGLTSRWGR
;
A
#
# COMPACT_ATOMS: atom_id res chain seq x y z
N MET A 1 -12.80 12.04 13.54
CA MET A 1 -12.35 10.67 13.89
C MET A 1 -12.79 9.75 12.76
N ILE A 2 -11.87 8.98 12.17
CA ILE A 2 -12.16 7.92 11.20
C ILE A 2 -11.51 6.62 11.70
N ARG A 3 -12.01 5.48 11.19
CA ARG A 3 -11.44 4.16 11.48
C ARG A 3 -10.90 3.54 10.21
N ILE A 4 -9.64 3.12 10.25
CA ILE A 4 -8.95 2.48 9.13
C ILE A 4 -8.78 1.00 9.42
N GLY A 5 -9.34 0.16 8.55
CA GLY A 5 -9.23 -1.29 8.57
C GLY A 5 -8.08 -1.78 7.70
N LEU A 6 -7.30 -2.72 8.20
CA LEU A 6 -6.21 -3.39 7.51
C LEU A 6 -6.57 -4.88 7.38
N VAL A 7 -6.54 -5.41 6.18
CA VAL A 7 -6.79 -6.83 5.92
C VAL A 7 -5.45 -7.49 5.58
N GLN A 8 -4.82 -8.10 6.59
CA GLN A 8 -3.60 -8.88 6.47
C GLN A 8 -3.97 -10.34 6.20
N SER A 9 -3.52 -10.92 5.09
CA SER A 9 -3.83 -12.31 4.75
C SER A 9 -2.66 -13.05 4.11
N ALA A 10 -2.72 -14.38 4.15
CA ALA A 10 -1.87 -15.26 3.37
C ALA A 10 -2.56 -15.56 2.04
N CYS A 11 -1.78 -15.72 0.97
CA CYS A 11 -2.31 -16.13 -0.32
C CYS A 11 -1.97 -17.58 -0.66
N THR A 12 -2.77 -18.13 -1.54
CA THR A 12 -2.61 -19.48 -2.11
C THR A 12 -2.63 -19.39 -3.64
N ALA A 13 -2.38 -20.51 -4.31
CA ALA A 13 -2.50 -20.60 -5.76
C ALA A 13 -3.96 -20.46 -6.25
N ASP A 14 -4.95 -20.64 -5.38
CA ASP A 14 -6.37 -20.51 -5.72
C ASP A 14 -6.79 -19.03 -5.67
N ARG A 15 -6.88 -18.42 -6.85
CA ARG A 15 -7.28 -17.02 -7.03
C ARG A 15 -8.65 -16.71 -6.42
N GLU A 16 -9.62 -17.62 -6.63
CA GLU A 16 -10.98 -17.39 -6.15
C GLU A 16 -11.03 -17.42 -4.62
N ALA A 17 -10.35 -18.37 -4.00
CA ALA A 17 -10.24 -18.46 -2.55
C ALA A 17 -9.58 -17.19 -1.95
N ASN A 18 -8.54 -16.65 -2.59
CA ASN A 18 -7.88 -15.43 -2.14
C ASN A 18 -8.81 -14.21 -2.23
N VAL A 19 -9.56 -14.07 -3.32
CA VAL A 19 -10.51 -12.97 -3.50
C VAL A 19 -11.66 -13.07 -2.49
N GLU A 20 -12.23 -14.27 -2.28
CA GLU A 20 -13.26 -14.49 -1.26
C GLU A 20 -12.73 -14.17 0.15
N GLN A 21 -11.51 -14.57 0.48
CA GLN A 21 -10.88 -14.24 1.76
C GLN A 21 -10.75 -12.72 1.95
N ALA A 22 -10.36 -11.99 0.89
CA ALA A 22 -10.28 -10.53 0.95
C ALA A 22 -11.65 -9.88 1.16
N LEU A 23 -12.71 -10.38 0.47
CA LEU A 23 -14.07 -9.89 0.65
C LEU A 23 -14.59 -10.14 2.08
N VAL A 24 -14.31 -11.31 2.65
CA VAL A 24 -14.61 -11.61 4.06
C VAL A 24 -13.87 -10.66 5.00
N GLY A 25 -12.59 -10.38 4.73
CA GLY A 25 -11.79 -9.42 5.50
C GLY A 25 -12.37 -8.00 5.44
N ILE A 26 -12.82 -7.54 4.27
CA ILE A 26 -13.51 -6.25 4.12
C ILE A 26 -14.78 -6.19 4.96
N ALA A 27 -15.61 -7.24 4.90
CA ALA A 27 -16.83 -7.33 5.70
C ALA A 27 -16.54 -7.31 7.21
N GLN A 28 -15.49 -8.01 7.66
CA GLN A 28 -15.06 -8.03 9.06
C GLN A 28 -14.56 -6.64 9.51
N ALA A 29 -13.75 -5.95 8.71
CA ALA A 29 -13.29 -4.60 8.99
C ALA A 29 -14.47 -3.62 9.10
N ALA A 30 -15.40 -3.67 8.15
CA ALA A 30 -16.61 -2.85 8.16
C ALA A 30 -17.48 -3.12 9.39
N LYS A 31 -17.67 -4.40 9.75
CA LYS A 31 -18.39 -4.79 10.98
C LYS A 31 -17.71 -4.29 12.25
N ALA A 32 -16.37 -4.20 12.25
CA ALA A 32 -15.61 -3.58 13.34
C ALA A 32 -15.63 -2.04 13.31
N GLY A 33 -16.38 -1.45 12.37
CA GLY A 33 -16.62 -0.01 12.27
C GLY A 33 -15.60 0.73 11.42
N ALA A 34 -14.83 0.06 10.55
CA ALA A 34 -13.92 0.73 9.63
C ALA A 34 -14.69 1.62 8.64
N ASP A 35 -14.22 2.84 8.44
CA ASP A 35 -14.67 3.78 7.39
C ASP A 35 -13.89 3.60 6.10
N VAL A 36 -12.63 3.19 6.23
CA VAL A 36 -11.67 2.97 5.15
C VAL A 36 -11.04 1.61 5.35
N VAL A 37 -10.92 0.81 4.30
CA VAL A 37 -10.28 -0.51 4.34
C VAL A 37 -9.16 -0.59 3.31
N CYS A 38 -8.01 -1.12 3.69
CA CYS A 38 -6.90 -1.36 2.78
C CYS A 38 -6.57 -2.86 2.75
N LEU A 39 -6.39 -3.38 1.54
CA LEU A 39 -5.90 -4.73 1.27
C LEU A 39 -4.39 -4.72 1.02
N GLN A 40 -3.77 -5.88 1.09
CA GLN A 40 -2.36 -6.08 0.73
C GLN A 40 -2.13 -6.01 -0.79
N GLU A 41 -0.87 -5.90 -1.19
CA GLU A 41 -0.44 -5.87 -2.60
C GLU A 41 -0.72 -7.20 -3.30
N LEU A 42 -1.26 -7.13 -4.56
CA LEU A 42 -1.48 -8.27 -5.45
C LEU A 42 -2.21 -9.45 -4.77
N PHE A 43 -3.15 -9.15 -3.90
CA PHE A 43 -3.79 -10.08 -2.96
C PHE A 43 -4.57 -11.23 -3.64
N ALA A 44 -4.87 -11.12 -4.92
CA ALA A 44 -5.69 -12.10 -5.63
C ALA A 44 -4.97 -13.42 -5.96
N GLY A 45 -3.66 -13.52 -5.70
CA GLY A 45 -2.88 -14.73 -5.95
C GLY A 45 -1.58 -14.75 -5.15
N GLU A 46 -0.83 -15.85 -5.28
CA GLU A 46 0.56 -15.87 -4.86
C GLU A 46 1.35 -14.76 -5.54
N TYR A 47 2.38 -14.25 -4.88
CA TYR A 47 3.23 -13.20 -5.40
C TYR A 47 3.92 -13.66 -6.71
N PRO A 48 3.59 -13.07 -7.85
CA PRO A 48 3.97 -13.61 -9.17
C PRO A 48 5.45 -13.41 -9.50
N CYS A 49 6.14 -12.48 -8.81
CA CYS A 49 7.43 -11.96 -9.23
C CYS A 49 8.62 -12.71 -8.60
N GLN A 50 8.39 -13.90 -8.00
CA GLN A 50 9.48 -14.71 -7.47
C GLN A 50 10.37 -15.32 -8.56
N THR A 51 9.83 -15.46 -9.77
CA THR A 51 10.52 -15.98 -10.97
C THR A 51 10.07 -15.19 -12.19
N GLU A 52 10.89 -15.16 -13.25
CA GLU A 52 10.57 -14.54 -14.54
C GLU A 52 9.76 -15.50 -15.43
N ASP A 53 8.56 -15.88 -14.96
CA ASP A 53 7.69 -16.83 -15.65
C ASP A 53 6.64 -16.11 -16.51
N HIS A 54 6.74 -16.26 -17.84
CA HIS A 54 5.80 -15.69 -18.79
C HIS A 54 4.36 -16.19 -18.59
N ALA A 55 4.14 -17.39 -18.02
CA ALA A 55 2.80 -17.90 -17.78
C ALA A 55 2.02 -17.01 -16.78
N ARG A 56 2.73 -16.32 -15.86
CA ARG A 56 2.11 -15.44 -14.86
C ARG A 56 1.46 -14.18 -15.45
N PHE A 57 1.76 -13.81 -16.71
CA PHE A 57 1.04 -12.73 -17.39
C PHE A 57 -0.45 -13.05 -17.62
N ALA A 58 -0.84 -14.32 -17.52
CA ALA A 58 -2.25 -14.72 -17.55
C ALA A 58 -3.04 -14.23 -16.32
N ASP A 59 -2.37 -13.94 -15.20
CA ASP A 59 -3.00 -13.44 -13.98
C ASP A 59 -3.45 -11.97 -14.11
N ALA A 60 -2.94 -11.27 -15.12
CA ALA A 60 -3.24 -9.85 -15.34
C ALA A 60 -4.62 -9.66 -15.96
N GLU A 61 -5.35 -8.66 -15.49
CA GLU A 61 -6.65 -8.27 -16.02
C GLU A 61 -6.77 -6.76 -16.27
N ALA A 62 -7.74 -6.36 -17.07
CA ALA A 62 -8.03 -4.94 -17.28
C ALA A 62 -8.49 -4.27 -15.96
N MET A 63 -8.16 -3.00 -15.80
CA MET A 63 -8.67 -2.18 -14.69
C MET A 63 -9.29 -0.90 -15.26
N PRO A 64 -10.64 -0.76 -15.19
CA PRO A 64 -11.60 -1.65 -14.52
C PRO A 64 -11.79 -3.00 -15.24
N GLY A 65 -12.08 -4.03 -14.44
CA GLY A 65 -12.25 -5.42 -14.87
C GLY A 65 -12.92 -6.28 -13.79
N PRO A 66 -12.87 -7.62 -13.90
CA PRO A 66 -13.58 -8.50 -12.97
C PRO A 66 -13.20 -8.29 -11.49
N LEU A 67 -11.91 -8.19 -11.15
CA LEU A 67 -11.46 -7.96 -9.78
C LEU A 67 -11.98 -6.63 -9.24
N THR A 68 -11.81 -5.56 -10.01
CA THR A 68 -12.27 -4.24 -9.58
C THR A 68 -13.79 -4.16 -9.47
N ALA A 69 -14.55 -4.92 -10.27
CA ALA A 69 -16.01 -5.01 -10.13
C ALA A 69 -16.43 -5.66 -8.79
N ARG A 70 -15.73 -6.69 -8.35
CA ARG A 70 -15.97 -7.33 -7.05
C ARG A 70 -15.62 -6.41 -5.88
N LEU A 71 -14.50 -5.70 -5.97
CA LEU A 71 -14.08 -4.74 -4.96
C LEU A 71 -15.05 -3.55 -4.88
N SER A 72 -15.51 -3.02 -6.03
CA SER A 72 -16.53 -1.99 -6.12
C SER A 72 -17.84 -2.42 -5.45
N ALA A 73 -18.27 -3.66 -5.70
CA ALA A 73 -19.47 -4.21 -5.07
C ALA A 73 -19.31 -4.30 -3.55
N ALA A 74 -18.17 -4.78 -3.05
CA ALA A 74 -17.88 -4.86 -1.62
C ALA A 74 -17.80 -3.48 -0.95
N ALA A 75 -17.14 -2.50 -1.58
CA ALA A 75 -17.08 -1.13 -1.09
C ALA A 75 -18.48 -0.54 -0.90
N ARG A 76 -19.36 -0.72 -1.90
CA ARG A 76 -20.76 -0.27 -1.87
C ARG A 76 -21.61 -1.02 -0.83
N GLU A 77 -21.48 -2.34 -0.77
CA GLU A 77 -22.25 -3.17 0.18
C GLU A 77 -21.95 -2.79 1.62
N HIS A 78 -20.67 -2.62 1.92
CA HIS A 78 -20.21 -2.31 3.28
C HIS A 78 -20.08 -0.81 3.57
N ARG A 79 -20.29 0.06 2.56
CA ARG A 79 -20.21 1.53 2.67
C ARG A 79 -18.87 2.01 3.21
N VAL A 80 -17.79 1.40 2.74
CA VAL A 80 -16.40 1.76 3.10
C VAL A 80 -15.66 2.30 1.90
N VAL A 81 -14.76 3.26 2.10
CA VAL A 81 -13.72 3.56 1.13
C VAL A 81 -12.77 2.36 1.11
N LEU A 82 -12.43 1.85 -0.07
CA LEU A 82 -11.63 0.65 -0.22
C LEU A 82 -10.38 0.92 -1.07
N ILE A 83 -9.23 0.48 -0.59
CA ILE A 83 -7.97 0.48 -1.34
C ILE A 83 -7.61 -0.98 -1.65
N GLY A 84 -7.57 -1.33 -2.93
CA GLY A 84 -7.14 -2.64 -3.42
C GLY A 84 -5.97 -2.51 -4.38
N SER A 85 -5.25 -3.60 -4.61
CA SER A 85 -4.12 -3.67 -5.53
C SER A 85 -4.25 -4.89 -6.43
N GLY A 86 -3.80 -4.77 -7.67
CA GLY A 86 -3.86 -5.87 -8.62
C GLY A 86 -2.90 -5.76 -9.80
N PHE A 87 -2.77 -6.84 -10.53
CA PHE A 87 -1.96 -6.96 -11.74
C PHE A 87 -2.78 -6.43 -12.93
N GLU A 88 -2.52 -5.18 -13.33
CA GLU A 88 -3.21 -4.52 -14.43
C GLU A 88 -2.63 -4.92 -15.79
N ARG A 89 -3.49 -5.36 -16.70
CA ARG A 89 -3.22 -5.38 -18.13
C ARG A 89 -3.82 -4.13 -18.75
N ARG A 90 -3.00 -3.11 -18.95
CA ARG A 90 -3.41 -1.83 -19.54
C ARG A 90 -3.60 -1.92 -21.06
N ALA A 91 -2.72 -2.66 -21.71
CA ALA A 91 -2.74 -2.92 -23.15
C ALA A 91 -1.97 -4.19 -23.47
N HIS A 92 -1.93 -4.60 -24.74
CA HIS A 92 -1.10 -5.72 -25.18
C HIS A 92 0.38 -5.43 -24.90
N GLY A 93 1.01 -6.27 -24.05
CA GLY A 93 2.40 -6.13 -23.66
C GLY A 93 2.70 -4.98 -22.68
N LEU A 94 1.68 -4.32 -22.12
CA LEU A 94 1.83 -3.23 -21.15
C LEU A 94 1.09 -3.56 -19.87
N PHE A 95 1.84 -3.74 -18.78
CA PHE A 95 1.34 -4.19 -17.49
C PHE A 95 1.83 -3.28 -16.36
N HIS A 96 1.00 -3.17 -15.32
CA HIS A 96 1.35 -2.40 -14.12
C HIS A 96 0.90 -3.13 -12.86
N ASN A 97 1.58 -2.84 -11.76
CA ASN A 97 1.09 -3.10 -10.41
C ASN A 97 0.29 -1.86 -9.99
N THR A 98 -1.02 -2.02 -9.81
CA THR A 98 -1.95 -0.88 -9.72
C THR A 98 -2.78 -0.94 -8.44
N ALA A 99 -2.75 0.14 -7.66
CA ALA A 99 -3.69 0.38 -6.59
C ALA A 99 -4.92 1.13 -7.11
N VAL A 100 -6.11 0.69 -6.68
CA VAL A 100 -7.39 1.30 -7.02
C VAL A 100 -8.08 1.74 -5.74
N VAL A 101 -8.54 2.99 -5.72
CA VAL A 101 -9.31 3.58 -4.61
C VAL A 101 -10.77 3.64 -5.01
N PHE A 102 -11.62 3.05 -4.20
CA PHE A 102 -13.08 3.06 -4.38
C PHE A 102 -13.72 3.95 -3.32
N GLU A 103 -14.72 4.71 -3.73
CA GLU A 103 -15.65 5.39 -2.82
C GLU A 103 -16.58 4.40 -2.12
N ALA A 104 -17.21 4.86 -1.04
CA ALA A 104 -18.16 4.08 -0.26
C ALA A 104 -19.45 3.70 -1.02
N ASP A 105 -19.70 4.28 -2.17
CA ASP A 105 -20.78 3.89 -3.11
C ASP A 105 -20.32 2.90 -4.18
N GLY A 106 -19.02 2.53 -4.16
CA GLY A 106 -18.38 1.62 -5.09
C GLY A 106 -17.82 2.29 -6.35
N ALA A 107 -17.96 3.59 -6.52
CA ALA A 107 -17.33 4.28 -7.63
C ALA A 107 -15.79 4.24 -7.50
N ILE A 108 -15.08 4.12 -8.63
CA ILE A 108 -13.62 4.28 -8.65
C ILE A 108 -13.32 5.77 -8.48
N ALA A 109 -12.73 6.13 -7.34
CA ALA A 109 -12.30 7.49 -7.02
C ALA A 109 -10.96 7.83 -7.69
N GLY A 110 -10.06 6.85 -7.80
CA GLY A 110 -8.77 7.05 -8.45
C GLY A 110 -7.97 5.76 -8.58
N THR A 111 -6.89 5.84 -9.37
CA THR A 111 -5.94 4.76 -9.58
C THR A 111 -4.52 5.27 -9.48
N TYR A 112 -3.63 4.46 -8.93
CA TYR A 112 -2.21 4.72 -8.84
C TYR A 112 -1.43 3.51 -9.36
N ARG A 113 -0.55 3.72 -10.32
CA ARG A 113 0.37 2.72 -10.82
C ARG A 113 1.70 2.84 -10.11
N LYS A 114 2.17 1.75 -9.51
CA LYS A 114 3.44 1.70 -8.75
C LYS A 114 4.56 2.35 -9.52
N MET A 115 5.18 3.38 -8.96
CA MET A 115 6.22 4.17 -9.62
C MET A 115 7.60 3.53 -9.49
N HIS A 116 7.92 2.98 -8.31
CA HIS A 116 9.20 2.34 -8.05
C HIS A 116 9.03 0.83 -8.14
N ILE A 117 9.69 0.23 -9.12
CA ILE A 117 9.61 -1.19 -9.42
C ILE A 117 10.90 -1.88 -8.97
N PRO A 118 10.83 -2.82 -7.99
CA PRO A 118 12.01 -3.56 -7.54
C PRO A 118 12.50 -4.57 -8.58
N ASP A 119 13.76 -4.98 -8.41
CA ASP A 119 14.41 -6.00 -9.22
C ASP A 119 15.44 -6.77 -8.39
N ASP A 120 15.06 -7.11 -7.17
CA ASP A 120 15.89 -7.87 -6.25
C ASP A 120 15.61 -9.38 -6.38
N PRO A 121 16.47 -10.25 -5.86
CA PRO A 121 16.22 -11.69 -5.85
C PRO A 121 14.84 -12.03 -5.29
N HIS A 122 14.07 -12.82 -6.03
CA HIS A 122 12.67 -13.17 -5.75
C HIS A 122 11.68 -11.99 -5.73
N TYR A 123 12.10 -10.81 -6.20
CA TYR A 123 11.25 -9.62 -6.42
C TYR A 123 11.48 -9.07 -7.84
N TYR A 124 11.43 -9.94 -8.86
CA TYR A 124 11.69 -9.61 -10.27
C TYR A 124 10.51 -8.84 -10.90
N GLU A 125 10.07 -7.76 -10.26
CA GLU A 125 8.91 -7.00 -10.73
C GLU A 125 9.16 -6.29 -12.05
N LYS A 126 10.42 -5.92 -12.38
CA LYS A 126 10.74 -5.28 -13.66
C LYS A 126 10.52 -6.19 -14.88
N PHE A 127 10.51 -7.51 -14.68
CA PHE A 127 10.13 -8.44 -15.74
C PHE A 127 8.64 -8.29 -16.11
N PHE A 128 7.79 -7.97 -15.12
CA PHE A 128 6.34 -7.92 -15.29
C PHE A 128 5.81 -6.52 -15.52
N PHE A 129 6.30 -5.52 -14.78
CA PHE A 129 5.63 -4.22 -14.64
C PHE A 129 6.43 -3.08 -15.25
N THR A 130 5.73 -2.27 -16.02
CA THR A 130 6.19 -0.95 -16.41
C THR A 130 6.00 0.01 -15.23
N PRO A 131 6.98 0.89 -14.94
CA PRO A 131 6.81 1.96 -13.96
C PRO A 131 5.55 2.78 -14.22
N GLY A 132 4.91 3.24 -13.14
CA GLY A 132 3.70 4.03 -13.20
C GLY A 132 3.91 5.38 -13.90
N ASP A 133 2.85 5.87 -14.52
CA ASP A 133 2.83 7.13 -15.27
C ASP A 133 1.73 8.11 -14.78
N THR A 134 1.09 7.78 -13.64
CA THR A 134 0.06 8.63 -13.02
C THR A 134 0.63 9.74 -12.15
N GLY A 135 1.93 9.67 -11.84
CA GLY A 135 2.58 10.55 -10.87
C GLY A 135 2.18 10.22 -9.43
N PHE A 136 2.71 11.00 -8.49
CA PHE A 136 2.33 10.93 -7.08
C PHE A 136 1.12 11.83 -6.85
N LEU A 137 0.03 11.27 -6.33
CA LEU A 137 -1.26 11.94 -6.27
C LEU A 137 -1.96 11.73 -4.93
N SER A 138 -2.94 12.55 -4.65
CA SER A 138 -3.92 12.36 -3.60
C SER A 138 -5.28 12.14 -4.22
N VAL A 139 -6.02 11.16 -3.73
CA VAL A 139 -7.37 10.83 -4.15
C VAL A 139 -8.34 11.31 -3.07
N PRO A 140 -9.09 12.41 -3.29
CA PRO A 140 -10.10 12.84 -2.34
C PRO A 140 -11.24 11.81 -2.31
N THR A 141 -11.70 11.48 -1.10
CA THR A 141 -12.86 10.60 -0.88
C THR A 141 -13.81 11.24 0.13
N GLY A 142 -15.01 10.68 0.27
CA GLY A 142 -15.98 11.14 1.27
C GLY A 142 -15.53 10.97 2.72
N LYS A 143 -14.41 10.30 2.99
CA LYS A 143 -13.88 10.02 4.34
C LYS A 143 -12.57 10.77 4.63
N LEU A 144 -11.61 10.72 3.73
CA LEU A 144 -10.32 11.38 3.82
C LEU A 144 -9.66 11.48 2.44
N ALA A 145 -8.60 12.28 2.33
CA ALA A 145 -7.74 12.31 1.17
C ALA A 145 -6.72 11.15 1.21
N VAL A 146 -6.94 10.14 0.37
CA VAL A 146 -6.11 8.92 0.27
C VAL A 146 -4.86 9.22 -0.54
N GLY A 147 -3.68 8.94 0.00
CA GLY A 147 -2.42 8.91 -0.73
C GLY A 147 -2.06 7.47 -1.13
N PRO A 148 -2.47 6.99 -2.30
CA PRO A 148 -2.17 5.62 -2.71
C PRO A 148 -0.71 5.51 -3.17
N LEU A 149 0.01 4.58 -2.60
CA LEU A 149 1.36 4.15 -2.94
C LEU A 149 1.36 2.61 -2.92
N VAL A 150 2.44 1.97 -3.40
CA VAL A 150 2.50 0.50 -3.39
C VAL A 150 3.90 0.04 -2.99
N CYS A 151 3.98 -0.79 -1.96
CA CYS A 151 5.13 -1.58 -1.51
C CYS A 151 6.48 -0.86 -1.65
N TRP A 152 7.25 -1.08 -2.73
CA TRP A 152 8.60 -0.53 -2.94
C TRP A 152 8.67 1.00 -2.85
N ASP A 153 7.56 1.71 -3.14
CA ASP A 153 7.47 3.16 -2.95
C ASP A 153 7.75 3.58 -1.50
N GLN A 154 7.56 2.68 -0.53
CA GLN A 154 7.80 2.92 0.90
C GLN A 154 9.26 3.21 1.25
N TRP A 155 10.21 2.84 0.38
CA TRP A 155 11.63 3.11 0.60
C TRP A 155 12.08 4.50 0.13
N TYR A 156 11.21 5.22 -0.60
CA TYR A 156 11.52 6.49 -1.24
C TYR A 156 10.85 7.67 -0.52
N PRO A 157 11.63 8.49 0.23
CA PRO A 157 11.09 9.69 0.90
C PRO A 157 10.40 10.65 -0.06
N GLU A 158 10.84 10.72 -1.32
CA GLU A 158 10.26 11.55 -2.36
C GLU A 158 8.82 11.14 -2.68
N ALA A 159 8.52 9.83 -2.76
CA ALA A 159 7.18 9.33 -3.00
C ALA A 159 6.22 9.78 -1.88
N ALA A 160 6.60 9.54 -0.64
CA ALA A 160 5.82 9.95 0.52
C ALA A 160 5.61 11.47 0.58
N ARG A 161 6.68 12.25 0.31
CA ARG A 161 6.66 13.72 0.33
C ARG A 161 5.76 14.28 -0.76
N LEU A 162 5.89 13.83 -2.00
CA LEU A 162 5.11 14.34 -3.13
C LEU A 162 3.63 13.98 -2.97
N THR A 163 3.32 12.77 -2.54
CA THR A 163 1.94 12.35 -2.26
C THR A 163 1.30 13.18 -1.13
N ALA A 164 2.03 13.42 -0.04
CA ALA A 164 1.56 14.27 1.05
C ALA A 164 1.40 15.74 0.62
N MET A 165 2.27 16.24 -0.26
CA MET A 165 2.17 17.59 -0.85
C MET A 165 0.98 17.72 -1.80
N ALA A 166 0.57 16.63 -2.46
CA ALA A 166 -0.65 16.60 -3.26
C ALA A 166 -1.93 16.67 -2.41
N GLY A 167 -1.81 16.66 -1.07
CA GLY A 167 -2.91 16.84 -0.14
C GLY A 167 -3.36 15.58 0.58
N ALA A 168 -2.63 14.47 0.49
CA ALA A 168 -2.98 13.25 1.19
C ALA A 168 -2.96 13.46 2.73
N GLU A 169 -3.98 12.92 3.39
CA GLU A 169 -4.12 12.89 4.85
C GLU A 169 -3.59 11.57 5.44
N ALA A 170 -3.66 10.51 4.65
CA ALA A 170 -3.06 9.22 4.98
C ALA A 170 -2.40 8.60 3.74
N LEU A 171 -1.17 8.10 3.90
CA LEU A 171 -0.44 7.34 2.89
C LEU A 171 -0.75 5.87 3.10
N PHE A 172 -1.17 5.20 2.03
CA PHE A 172 -1.49 3.77 2.05
C PHE A 172 -0.49 3.01 1.19
N TYR A 173 0.06 1.95 1.77
CA TYR A 173 1.01 1.05 1.13
C TYR A 173 0.47 -0.39 1.15
N PRO A 174 -0.37 -0.81 0.19
CA PRO A 174 -0.50 -2.24 -0.13
C PRO A 174 0.90 -2.82 -0.34
N THR A 175 1.25 -3.87 0.39
CA THR A 175 2.63 -4.37 0.49
C THR A 175 2.68 -5.89 0.38
N ALA A 176 3.75 -6.40 -0.23
CA ALA A 176 4.16 -7.79 -0.26
C ALA A 176 5.67 -7.85 -0.03
N ILE A 177 6.10 -7.80 1.23
CA ILE A 177 7.50 -7.86 1.62
C ILE A 177 7.70 -8.92 2.70
N GLY A 178 8.80 -9.63 2.62
CA GLY A 178 9.11 -10.74 3.52
C GLY A 178 10.60 -11.02 3.59
N TRP A 179 10.93 -11.98 4.41
CA TRP A 179 12.27 -12.52 4.55
C TRP A 179 12.53 -13.57 3.49
N LEU A 180 13.74 -13.58 2.96
CA LEU A 180 14.21 -14.60 2.03
C LEU A 180 14.89 -15.72 2.82
N ASP A 181 14.57 -16.96 2.47
CA ASP A 181 15.26 -18.12 3.04
C ASP A 181 16.76 -18.08 2.71
N GLY A 182 17.60 -18.35 3.69
CA GLY A 182 19.06 -18.32 3.55
C GLY A 182 19.69 -16.95 3.85
N GLU A 183 18.91 -15.94 4.24
CA GLU A 183 19.37 -14.60 4.63
C GLU A 183 18.98 -14.25 6.07
N GLU A 184 18.92 -15.26 6.96
CA GLU A 184 18.40 -15.12 8.32
C GLU A 184 19.12 -14.05 9.15
N GLU A 185 20.40 -13.80 8.89
CA GLU A 185 21.19 -12.76 9.56
C GLU A 185 20.75 -11.34 9.20
N LEU A 186 20.05 -11.16 8.08
CA LEU A 186 19.54 -9.85 7.64
C LEU A 186 18.12 -9.57 8.10
N HIS A 187 17.37 -10.59 8.55
CA HIS A 187 15.92 -10.49 8.81
C HIS A 187 15.56 -9.36 9.78
N ALA A 188 16.26 -9.26 10.90
CA ALA A 188 15.98 -8.22 11.90
C ALA A 188 16.24 -6.82 11.33
N ALA A 189 17.38 -6.63 10.67
CA ALA A 189 17.76 -5.33 10.11
C ALA A 189 16.83 -4.89 8.96
N GLN A 190 16.40 -5.82 8.11
CA GLN A 190 15.45 -5.54 7.04
C GLN A 190 14.10 -5.08 7.60
N TYR A 191 13.57 -5.81 8.59
CA TYR A 191 12.31 -5.46 9.22
C TYR A 191 12.37 -4.12 9.96
N GLU A 192 13.42 -3.89 10.75
CA GLU A 192 13.63 -2.63 11.48
C GLU A 192 13.78 -1.43 10.52
N SER A 193 14.46 -1.62 9.40
CA SER A 193 14.59 -0.58 8.36
C SER A 193 13.22 -0.25 7.75
N TRP A 194 12.44 -1.25 7.41
CA TRP A 194 11.09 -1.09 6.87
C TRP A 194 10.18 -0.33 7.84
N ASP A 195 10.16 -0.75 9.09
CA ASP A 195 9.36 -0.12 10.14
C ASP A 195 9.77 1.33 10.39
N THR A 196 11.08 1.58 10.45
CA THR A 196 11.66 2.92 10.60
C THR A 196 11.27 3.84 9.44
N MET A 197 11.33 3.35 8.19
CA MET A 197 10.94 4.15 7.02
C MET A 197 9.47 4.55 7.07
N LEU A 198 8.57 3.64 7.34
CA LEU A 198 7.13 3.94 7.46
C LEU A 198 6.86 4.98 8.56
N ARG A 199 7.46 4.78 9.73
CA ARG A 199 7.34 5.72 10.85
C ARG A 199 7.92 7.09 10.50
N SER A 200 9.06 7.13 9.81
CA SER A 200 9.69 8.39 9.40
C SER A 200 8.82 9.17 8.41
N HIS A 201 8.13 8.49 7.49
CA HIS A 201 7.20 9.14 6.57
C HIS A 201 6.03 9.81 7.29
N ALA A 202 5.49 9.18 8.33
CA ALA A 202 4.44 9.78 9.15
C ALA A 202 4.92 11.08 9.82
N ILE A 203 6.09 11.03 10.46
CA ILE A 203 6.69 12.17 11.15
C ILE A 203 7.06 13.29 10.16
N ALA A 204 7.82 12.95 9.12
CA ALA A 204 8.36 13.94 8.19
C ALA A 204 7.28 14.67 7.38
N ASN A 205 6.12 14.04 7.16
CA ASN A 205 5.02 14.61 6.39
C ASN A 205 3.83 15.04 7.25
N GLY A 206 3.81 14.71 8.54
CA GLY A 206 2.70 15.02 9.44
C GLY A 206 1.37 14.46 8.92
N VAL A 207 1.36 13.19 8.49
CA VAL A 207 0.20 12.45 7.98
C VAL A 207 0.12 11.08 8.62
N PHE A 208 -1.02 10.41 8.50
CA PHE A 208 -1.09 8.99 8.85
C PHE A 208 -0.35 8.14 7.81
N VAL A 209 0.25 7.04 8.26
CA VAL A 209 0.88 6.04 7.37
C VAL A 209 0.29 4.68 7.68
N VAL A 210 -0.19 4.01 6.64
CA VAL A 210 -0.85 2.71 6.69
C VAL A 210 -0.12 1.77 5.75
N ALA A 211 0.49 0.71 6.27
CA ALA A 211 1.05 -0.35 5.45
C ALA A 211 0.31 -1.66 5.74
N VAL A 212 -0.20 -2.28 4.69
CA VAL A 212 -0.90 -3.56 4.78
C VAL A 212 -0.07 -4.60 4.06
N ASN A 213 0.58 -5.44 4.84
CA ASN A 213 1.49 -6.45 4.32
C ASN A 213 0.81 -7.82 4.26
N ARG A 214 1.29 -8.62 3.36
CA ARG A 214 0.99 -10.04 3.23
C ARG A 214 1.67 -10.83 4.36
N THR A 215 1.10 -11.97 4.75
CA THR A 215 1.71 -12.94 5.67
C THR A 215 1.77 -14.33 5.06
N GLY A 216 2.44 -15.27 5.71
CA GLY A 216 2.57 -16.63 5.25
C GLY A 216 3.81 -16.88 4.38
N ARG A 217 3.92 -18.12 3.89
CA ARG A 217 5.06 -18.56 3.08
C ARG A 217 4.60 -18.86 1.65
N GLU A 218 5.33 -18.31 0.68
CA GLU A 218 5.16 -18.59 -0.73
C GLU A 218 6.54 -18.82 -1.35
N GLY A 219 6.83 -20.06 -1.77
CA GLY A 219 8.16 -20.40 -2.29
C GLY A 219 9.29 -20.12 -1.30
N ALA A 220 10.26 -19.33 -1.73
CA ALA A 220 11.42 -18.91 -0.94
C ALA A 220 11.14 -17.72 -0.01
N LEU A 221 10.00 -17.05 -0.17
CA LEU A 221 9.64 -15.88 0.63
C LEU A 221 8.77 -16.27 1.84
N ARG A 222 9.10 -15.71 3.00
CA ARG A 222 8.24 -15.71 4.19
C ARG A 222 7.82 -14.27 4.46
N PHE A 223 6.62 -13.92 4.02
CA PHE A 223 6.05 -12.59 4.23
C PHE A 223 5.84 -12.34 5.72
N TRP A 224 6.33 -11.22 6.21
CA TRP A 224 6.40 -10.98 7.66
C TRP A 224 5.19 -10.30 8.28
N GLY A 225 4.09 -10.11 7.53
CA GLY A 225 2.91 -9.49 8.10
C GLY A 225 3.21 -8.12 8.71
N ALA A 226 2.96 -7.97 10.00
CA ALA A 226 3.21 -6.77 10.78
C ALA A 226 2.58 -5.51 10.18
N SER A 227 1.42 -5.66 9.52
CA SER A 227 0.64 -4.53 9.01
C SER A 227 0.48 -3.45 10.07
N VAL A 228 0.60 -2.16 9.70
CA VAL A 228 0.82 -1.12 10.70
C VAL A 228 0.11 0.19 10.35
N VAL A 229 -0.31 0.93 11.39
CA VAL A 229 -0.75 2.33 11.28
C VAL A 229 0.09 3.20 12.21
N TYR A 230 0.71 4.23 11.63
CA TYR A 230 1.37 5.29 12.34
C TYR A 230 0.59 6.59 12.27
N ALA A 231 0.48 7.28 13.42
CA ALA A 231 -0.07 8.63 13.50
C ALA A 231 0.95 9.69 13.00
N PRO A 232 0.51 10.93 12.70
CA PRO A 232 1.38 12.02 12.24
C PRO A 232 2.59 12.34 13.12
N SER A 233 2.55 11.95 14.39
CA SER A 233 3.67 12.08 15.34
C SER A 233 4.65 10.92 15.32
N GLY A 234 4.39 9.88 14.51
CA GLY A 234 5.12 8.61 14.54
C GLY A 234 4.70 7.67 15.67
N GLU A 235 3.60 7.97 16.38
CA GLU A 235 3.00 7.05 17.35
C GLU A 235 2.43 5.83 16.63
N LEU A 236 2.73 4.65 17.16
CA LEU A 236 2.15 3.40 16.69
C LEU A 236 0.70 3.31 17.20
N LEU A 237 -0.27 3.21 16.29
CA LEU A 237 -1.68 3.05 16.63
C LEU A 237 -2.09 1.58 16.66
N VAL A 238 -1.66 0.81 15.67
CA VAL A 238 -1.90 -0.64 15.61
C VAL A 238 -0.78 -1.32 14.84
N ARG A 239 -0.49 -2.57 15.22
CA ARG A 239 0.43 -3.45 14.51
C ARG A 239 -0.10 -4.87 14.51
N GLY A 240 -0.07 -5.51 13.35
CA GLY A 240 -0.38 -6.92 13.17
C GLY A 240 0.73 -7.85 13.62
N SER A 241 0.38 -9.10 13.78
CA SER A 241 1.33 -10.18 14.00
C SER A 241 2.15 -10.50 12.75
N HIS A 242 3.22 -11.25 12.92
CA HIS A 242 4.10 -11.61 11.80
C HIS A 242 3.54 -12.71 10.90
N ASP A 243 2.78 -13.64 11.45
CA ASP A 243 2.50 -14.93 10.82
C ASP A 243 1.01 -15.33 10.82
N ILE A 244 0.13 -14.45 11.32
CA ILE A 244 -1.30 -14.74 11.43
C ILE A 244 -2.09 -13.86 10.46
N PRO A 245 -2.97 -14.42 9.60
CA PRO A 245 -3.98 -13.64 8.90
C PRO A 245 -4.94 -12.99 9.91
N GLU A 246 -5.14 -11.68 9.80
CA GLU A 246 -5.99 -10.94 10.74
C GLU A 246 -6.53 -9.66 10.14
N VAL A 247 -7.61 -9.16 10.73
CA VAL A 247 -8.19 -7.86 10.42
C VAL A 247 -7.98 -6.94 11.61
N LEU A 248 -7.32 -5.81 11.35
CA LEU A 248 -7.01 -4.79 12.35
C LEU A 248 -7.81 -3.54 12.07
N VAL A 249 -8.15 -2.77 13.11
CA VAL A 249 -8.81 -1.46 12.97
C VAL A 249 -8.12 -0.45 13.87
N ALA A 250 -7.70 0.68 13.28
CA ALA A 250 -7.09 1.80 13.99
C ALA A 250 -8.02 3.02 14.00
N GLU A 251 -8.12 3.70 15.12
CA GLU A 251 -8.81 4.99 15.23
C GLU A 251 -7.84 6.13 14.88
N CYS A 252 -8.22 6.96 13.90
CA CYS A 252 -7.40 8.02 13.35
C CYS A 252 -8.13 9.36 13.50
N ASP A 253 -7.61 10.22 14.37
CA ASP A 253 -8.09 11.58 14.53
C ASP A 253 -7.39 12.51 13.52
N LEU A 254 -8.09 12.88 12.44
CA LEU A 254 -7.52 13.71 11.37
C LEU A 254 -7.08 15.10 11.85
N THR A 255 -7.60 15.60 12.98
CA THR A 255 -7.16 16.88 13.54
C THR A 255 -5.70 16.86 13.99
N ARG A 256 -5.14 15.67 14.23
CA ARG A 256 -3.72 15.47 14.57
C ARG A 256 -2.77 15.88 13.43
N ILE A 257 -3.25 15.91 12.18
CA ILE A 257 -2.45 16.36 11.03
C ILE A 257 -2.12 17.85 11.17
N GLU A 258 -3.14 18.68 11.36
CA GLU A 258 -2.95 20.11 11.54
C GLU A 258 -2.17 20.40 12.82
N TRP A 259 -2.48 19.70 13.92
CA TRP A 259 -1.77 19.80 15.19
C TRP A 259 -0.27 19.52 15.01
N SER A 260 0.11 18.46 14.32
CA SER A 260 1.51 18.09 14.06
C SER A 260 2.20 19.12 13.18
N ARG A 261 1.58 19.48 12.05
CA ARG A 261 2.14 20.42 11.06
C ARG A 261 2.26 21.86 11.60
N THR A 262 1.46 22.23 12.58
CA THR A 262 1.55 23.53 13.23
C THR A 262 2.70 23.58 14.24
N ARG A 263 2.90 22.49 14.99
CA ARG A 263 3.97 22.43 16.03
C ARG A 263 5.33 22.07 15.43
N TRP A 264 5.36 21.21 14.46
CA TRP A 264 6.55 20.83 13.69
C TRP A 264 6.35 21.19 12.22
N PRO A 265 6.60 22.42 11.85
CA PRO A 265 6.20 22.97 10.56
C PRO A 265 7.15 22.58 9.42
N PHE A 266 7.43 21.29 9.28
CA PHE A 266 8.37 20.76 8.29
C PHE A 266 8.00 21.13 6.85
N PHE A 267 6.71 21.28 6.53
CA PHE A 267 6.27 21.74 5.21
C PHE A 267 6.55 23.23 4.98
N ARG A 268 6.28 24.09 5.98
CA ARG A 268 6.52 25.53 5.89
C ARG A 268 8.00 25.86 5.77
N ASP A 269 8.82 25.14 6.52
CA ASP A 269 10.24 25.47 6.69
C ASP A 269 11.13 24.74 5.65
N ARG A 270 10.52 24.16 4.60
CA ARG A 270 11.26 23.56 3.48
C ARG A 270 12.07 24.62 2.73
N ARG A 271 13.32 24.30 2.43
CA ARG A 271 14.24 25.13 1.64
C ARG A 271 14.11 24.79 0.15
N ILE A 272 12.93 25.08 -0.41
CA ILE A 272 12.62 24.80 -1.83
C ILE A 272 13.60 25.43 -2.81
N ASP A 273 14.24 26.51 -2.38
CA ASP A 273 15.32 27.21 -3.09
C ASP A 273 16.63 26.42 -3.19
N ALA A 274 16.77 25.32 -2.43
CA ALA A 274 17.99 24.53 -2.32
C ALA A 274 17.81 23.04 -2.75
N TYR A 275 16.64 22.67 -3.28
CA TYR A 275 16.30 21.27 -3.58
C TYR A 275 16.45 20.85 -5.03
N ASP A 276 17.02 21.69 -5.90
CA ASP A 276 17.21 21.39 -7.33
C ASP A 276 17.97 20.07 -7.58
N GLY A 277 18.87 19.72 -6.65
CA GLY A 277 19.64 18.47 -6.71
C GLY A 277 18.79 17.20 -6.62
N LEU A 278 17.54 17.26 -6.10
CA LEU A 278 16.66 16.09 -6.03
C LEU A 278 16.25 15.54 -7.40
N THR A 279 16.33 16.34 -8.45
CA THR A 279 16.04 15.91 -9.83
C THR A 279 17.24 15.31 -10.54
N SER A 280 18.40 15.28 -9.89
CA SER A 280 19.63 14.66 -10.40
C SER A 280 19.85 13.31 -9.73
N ARG A 281 20.26 12.30 -10.51
CA ARG A 281 20.55 10.95 -9.97
C ARG A 281 21.73 10.93 -8.99
N TRP A 282 22.65 11.84 -9.14
CA TRP A 282 23.83 12.01 -8.29
C TRP A 282 24.22 13.49 -8.23
N GLY A 283 24.66 13.98 -7.06
CA GLY A 283 25.18 15.33 -6.89
C GLY A 283 26.48 15.53 -7.71
N ARG A 284 26.73 16.78 -8.15
CA ARG A 284 27.98 17.16 -8.81
C ARG A 284 29.07 17.41 -7.78
#